data_c4921eb5cb0151b553681747a1bf420f
#
_entry.id   c4921eb5cb0151b553681747a1bf420f
#
_cell.length_a   1.000
_cell.length_b   1.000
_cell.length_c   1.000
_cell.angle_alpha   90.00
_cell.angle_beta   90.00
_cell.angle_gamma   90.00
#
_symmetry.space_group_name_H-M   'P 1'
#
loop_
_entity.id
_entity.type
_entity.pdbx_description
1 polymer ?
#
loop_
_entity_poly.entity_id
_entity_poly.type
_entity_poly.pdbx_seq_one_letter_code
_entity_poly.pdbx_strand_id
1 'polypeptide(L)'
;MEEKKLTGYASIDKPWLKYYSEEAINAPLPECTIYEYLWINNKDYPNDIALEYLGSEISYGDLFAHIDECVRALTALNVKQGDIVTVAMPSTPEALYMVYALNKMGAVANMIHPLAGEQELLHYLNEVKSEVAVIFEGTYKIIADSINTTSVKKAVVVSAGDSLPFGIKQLY
;
A
#
# COMPACT_ATOMS: atom_id res chain seq x y z
N MET A 1 -21.23 23.75 -36.01
CA MET A 1 -20.38 22.79 -35.24
C MET A 1 -20.96 21.42 -35.57
N GLU A 2 -20.20 20.56 -36.25
CA GLU A 2 -20.63 19.19 -36.50
C GLU A 2 -20.75 18.47 -35.17
N GLU A 3 -21.92 17.88 -34.87
CA GLU A 3 -22.08 17.01 -33.69
C GLU A 3 -21.16 15.80 -33.87
N LYS A 4 -20.16 15.68 -33.01
CA LYS A 4 -19.26 14.53 -32.99
C LYS A 4 -20.08 13.27 -32.73
N LYS A 5 -20.25 12.43 -33.75
CA LYS A 5 -21.01 11.17 -33.65
C LYS A 5 -20.30 10.28 -32.62
N LEU A 6 -20.97 10.00 -31.50
CA LEU A 6 -20.45 9.14 -30.45
C LEU A 6 -20.34 7.70 -30.94
N THR A 7 -19.27 7.02 -30.58
CA THR A 7 -19.04 5.61 -30.94
C THR A 7 -19.75 4.64 -29.98
N GLY A 8 -20.16 5.12 -28.80
CA GLY A 8 -20.71 4.33 -27.71
C GLY A 8 -19.64 3.68 -26.83
N TYR A 9 -18.37 3.81 -27.16
CA TYR A 9 -17.26 3.30 -26.35
C TYR A 9 -16.64 4.45 -25.55
N ALA A 10 -16.79 4.40 -24.23
CA ALA A 10 -16.30 5.46 -23.35
C ALA A 10 -14.78 5.72 -23.51
N SER A 11 -13.97 4.69 -23.74
CA SER A 11 -12.51 4.81 -23.97
C SER A 11 -12.16 5.64 -25.22
N ILE A 12 -13.05 5.65 -26.24
CA ILE A 12 -12.89 6.41 -27.48
C ILE A 12 -13.52 7.80 -27.35
N ASP A 13 -14.75 7.85 -26.87
CA ASP A 13 -15.54 9.08 -26.78
C ASP A 13 -15.09 9.99 -25.64
N LYS A 14 -14.44 9.43 -24.61
CA LYS A 14 -13.89 10.11 -23.44
C LYS A 14 -14.88 11.12 -22.82
N PRO A 15 -16.12 10.72 -22.45
CA PRO A 15 -17.15 11.64 -22.00
C PRO A 15 -16.81 12.38 -20.71
N TRP A 16 -15.83 11.87 -19.95
CA TRP A 16 -15.35 12.52 -18.73
C TRP A 16 -14.52 13.78 -18.98
N LEU A 17 -13.89 13.94 -20.17
CA LEU A 17 -13.03 15.11 -20.46
C LEU A 17 -13.75 16.44 -20.33
N LYS A 18 -15.08 16.47 -20.50
CA LYS A 18 -15.89 17.69 -20.32
C LYS A 18 -15.90 18.23 -18.88
N TYR A 19 -15.46 17.42 -17.90
CA TYR A 19 -15.38 17.80 -16.49
C TYR A 19 -13.98 18.26 -16.06
N TYR A 20 -13.00 18.20 -16.96
CA TYR A 20 -11.62 18.59 -16.71
C TYR A 20 -11.29 19.90 -17.44
N SER A 21 -10.45 20.73 -16.84
CA SER A 21 -9.89 21.90 -17.52
C SER A 21 -8.92 21.46 -18.62
N GLU A 22 -8.69 22.32 -19.61
CA GLU A 22 -7.69 22.05 -20.67
C GLU A 22 -6.29 21.86 -20.09
N GLU A 23 -5.95 22.59 -19.02
CA GLU A 23 -4.70 22.45 -18.31
C GLU A 23 -4.56 21.04 -17.69
N ALA A 24 -5.59 20.55 -17.01
CA ALA A 24 -5.59 19.20 -16.43
C ALA A 24 -5.53 18.08 -17.48
N ILE A 25 -6.19 18.29 -18.65
CA ILE A 25 -6.16 17.31 -19.76
C ILE A 25 -4.76 17.19 -20.38
N ASN A 26 -4.03 18.31 -20.45
CA ASN A 26 -2.72 18.39 -21.08
C ASN A 26 -1.56 18.38 -20.08
N ALA A 27 -1.82 18.27 -18.80
CA ALA A 27 -0.78 18.18 -17.77
C ALA A 27 0.10 16.96 -18.00
N PRO A 28 1.44 17.11 -18.02
CA PRO A 28 2.34 15.97 -18.12
C PRO A 28 2.20 15.09 -16.87
N LEU A 29 2.17 13.77 -17.07
CA LEU A 29 2.26 12.85 -15.96
C LEU A 29 3.68 12.91 -15.40
N PRO A 30 3.84 13.01 -14.06
CA PRO A 30 5.16 13.03 -13.45
C PRO A 30 5.88 11.70 -13.65
N GLU A 31 7.15 11.76 -14.07
CA GLU A 31 8.02 10.58 -14.20
C GLU A 31 8.68 10.26 -12.85
N CYS A 32 7.89 9.81 -11.89
CA CYS A 32 8.35 9.47 -10.55
C CYS A 32 7.51 8.35 -9.95
N THR A 33 7.99 7.74 -8.87
CA THR A 33 7.20 6.78 -8.10
C THR A 33 6.07 7.48 -7.34
N ILE A 34 5.05 6.72 -6.91
CA ILE A 34 3.95 7.25 -6.10
C ILE A 34 4.50 7.84 -4.78
N TYR A 35 5.50 7.18 -4.17
CA TYR A 35 6.18 7.69 -2.98
C TYR A 35 6.89 9.02 -3.25
N GLU A 36 7.65 9.12 -4.33
CA GLU A 36 8.37 10.36 -4.69
C GLU A 36 7.39 11.50 -4.94
N TYR A 37 6.27 11.22 -5.62
CA TYR A 37 5.22 12.22 -5.83
C TYR A 37 4.61 12.69 -4.51
N LEU A 38 4.30 11.78 -3.60
CA LEU A 38 3.80 12.10 -2.26
C LEU A 38 4.81 12.97 -1.50
N TRP A 39 6.08 12.56 -1.51
CA TRP A 39 7.14 13.25 -0.77
C TRP A 39 7.43 14.65 -1.33
N ILE A 40 7.57 14.80 -2.64
CA ILE A 40 7.86 16.09 -3.30
C ILE A 40 6.79 17.14 -2.94
N ASN A 41 5.52 16.73 -2.92
CA ASN A 41 4.42 17.65 -2.71
C ASN A 41 4.16 17.98 -1.22
N ASN A 42 4.69 17.21 -0.27
CA ASN A 42 4.33 17.36 1.15
C ASN A 42 5.53 17.49 2.10
N LYS A 43 6.76 17.32 1.64
CA LYS A 43 7.97 17.41 2.48
C LYS A 43 8.15 18.75 3.21
N ASP A 44 7.63 19.82 2.64
CA ASP A 44 7.73 21.17 3.20
C ASP A 44 6.60 21.49 4.20
N TYR A 45 5.66 20.53 4.40
CA TYR A 45 4.51 20.62 5.31
C TYR A 45 4.49 19.49 6.34
N PRO A 46 5.60 19.27 7.10
CA PRO A 46 5.75 18.08 7.97
C PRO A 46 4.74 18.03 9.12
N ASN A 47 4.14 19.17 9.50
CA ASN A 47 3.18 19.25 10.59
C ASN A 47 1.72 19.12 10.14
N ASP A 48 1.46 19.13 8.83
CA ASP A 48 0.11 18.94 8.31
C ASP A 48 -0.32 17.49 8.47
N ILE A 49 -1.61 17.27 8.70
CA ILE A 49 -2.19 15.94 8.88
C ILE A 49 -2.18 15.20 7.54
N ALA A 50 -1.50 14.07 7.52
CA ALA A 50 -1.44 13.17 6.37
C ALA A 50 -2.51 12.07 6.44
N LEU A 51 -2.77 11.54 7.63
CA LEU A 51 -3.72 10.45 7.86
C LEU A 51 -4.52 10.72 9.14
N GLU A 52 -5.77 10.31 9.13
CA GLU A 52 -6.61 10.19 10.31
C GLU A 52 -7.11 8.74 10.40
N TYR A 53 -6.88 8.10 11.54
CA TYR A 53 -7.26 6.72 11.76
C TYR A 53 -7.84 6.53 13.15
N LEU A 54 -9.14 6.25 13.25
CA LEU A 54 -9.87 6.01 14.50
C LEU A 54 -9.63 7.07 15.59
N GLY A 55 -9.47 8.33 15.17
CA GLY A 55 -9.20 9.47 16.04
C GLY A 55 -7.72 9.71 16.36
N SER A 56 -6.81 8.94 15.79
CA SER A 56 -5.37 9.28 15.75
C SER A 56 -5.07 10.09 14.51
N GLU A 57 -4.37 11.19 14.66
CA GLU A 57 -3.84 12.02 13.58
C GLU A 57 -2.35 11.72 13.40
N ILE A 58 -1.93 11.51 12.15
CA ILE A 58 -0.55 11.23 11.76
C ILE A 58 -0.12 12.33 10.80
N SER A 59 0.92 13.07 11.18
CA SER A 59 1.47 14.14 10.35
C SER A 59 2.24 13.59 9.14
N TYR A 60 2.51 14.43 8.12
CA TYR A 60 3.43 14.04 7.03
C TYR A 60 4.82 13.73 7.53
N GLY A 61 5.31 14.44 8.54
CA GLY A 61 6.61 14.15 9.17
C GLY A 61 6.65 12.75 9.76
N ASP A 62 5.64 12.39 10.54
CA ASP A 62 5.53 11.04 11.14
C ASP A 62 5.33 9.97 10.06
N LEU A 63 4.47 10.22 9.06
CA LEU A 63 4.26 9.32 7.94
C LEU A 63 5.58 8.97 7.25
N PHE A 64 6.38 9.98 6.90
CA PHE A 64 7.66 9.75 6.23
C PHE A 64 8.67 9.03 7.15
N ALA A 65 8.68 9.33 8.44
CA ALA A 65 9.53 8.65 9.41
C ALA A 65 9.18 7.16 9.50
N HIS A 66 7.89 6.81 9.59
CA HIS A 66 7.42 5.43 9.63
C HIS A 66 7.69 4.68 8.31
N ILE A 67 7.53 5.34 7.16
CA ILE A 67 7.94 4.76 5.87
C ILE A 67 9.43 4.41 5.88
N ASP A 68 10.28 5.30 6.41
CA ASP A 68 11.73 5.06 6.49
C ASP A 68 12.09 3.95 7.47
N GLU A 69 11.34 3.78 8.54
CA GLU A 69 11.46 2.63 9.44
C GLU A 69 11.12 1.32 8.73
N CYS A 70 10.03 1.29 7.98
CA CYS A 70 9.66 0.14 7.16
C CYS A 70 10.72 -0.19 6.09
N VAL A 71 11.31 0.82 5.43
CA VAL A 71 12.42 0.63 4.48
C VAL A 71 13.61 -0.04 5.16
N ARG A 72 13.99 0.42 6.37
CA ARG A 72 15.08 -0.20 7.14
C ARG A 72 14.77 -1.65 7.50
N ALA A 73 13.55 -1.92 7.96
CA ALA A 73 13.10 -3.28 8.30
C ALA A 73 13.11 -4.21 7.08
N LEU A 74 12.57 -3.78 5.95
CA LEU A 74 12.55 -4.54 4.70
C LEU A 74 13.98 -4.80 4.18
N THR A 75 14.86 -3.81 4.28
CA THR A 75 16.30 -3.96 3.93
C THR A 75 16.97 -5.01 4.81
N ALA A 76 16.71 -5.02 6.12
CA ALA A 76 17.22 -6.04 7.04
C ALA A 76 16.68 -7.45 6.73
N LEU A 77 15.50 -7.53 6.10
CA LEU A 77 14.95 -8.77 5.57
C LEU A 77 15.52 -9.16 4.19
N ASN A 78 16.48 -8.38 3.65
CA ASN A 78 17.09 -8.52 2.32
C ASN A 78 16.12 -8.31 1.14
N VAL A 79 15.05 -7.54 1.33
CA VAL A 79 14.19 -7.11 0.22
C VAL A 79 14.95 -6.12 -0.66
N LYS A 80 14.89 -6.31 -1.97
CA LYS A 80 15.58 -5.51 -2.99
C LYS A 80 14.61 -4.96 -4.02
N GLN A 81 15.09 -4.05 -4.84
CA GLN A 81 14.35 -3.57 -6.01
C GLN A 81 13.94 -4.75 -6.90
N GLY A 82 12.68 -4.74 -7.32
CA GLY A 82 12.08 -5.78 -8.15
C GLY A 82 11.53 -7.00 -7.39
N ASP A 83 11.86 -7.17 -6.11
CA ASP A 83 11.29 -8.24 -5.31
C ASP A 83 9.79 -8.04 -5.09
N ILE A 84 9.05 -9.14 -5.03
CA ILE A 84 7.63 -9.12 -4.71
C ILE A 84 7.46 -9.43 -3.22
N VAL A 85 6.82 -8.52 -2.50
CA VAL A 85 6.45 -8.70 -1.09
C VAL A 85 4.94 -8.75 -0.99
N THR A 86 4.41 -9.83 -0.43
CA THR A 86 2.98 -9.93 -0.18
C THR A 86 2.59 -9.11 1.05
N VAL A 87 1.53 -8.31 0.91
CA VAL A 87 0.96 -7.49 1.98
C VAL A 87 -0.50 -7.89 2.17
N ALA A 88 -0.76 -8.73 3.18
CA ALA A 88 -2.10 -9.18 3.56
C ALA A 88 -2.56 -8.44 4.82
N MET A 89 -2.91 -7.17 4.66
CA MET A 89 -3.21 -6.23 5.73
C MET A 89 -4.57 -5.56 5.53
N PRO A 90 -5.33 -5.27 6.60
CA PRO A 90 -6.46 -4.36 6.51
C PRO A 90 -5.98 -2.94 6.19
N SER A 91 -6.90 -2.04 5.86
CA SER A 91 -6.59 -0.63 5.57
C SER A 91 -6.24 0.12 6.85
N THR A 92 -5.03 -0.07 7.33
CA THR A 92 -4.45 0.59 8.52
C THR A 92 -3.28 1.48 8.13
N PRO A 93 -2.82 2.40 8.99
CA PRO A 93 -1.63 3.19 8.74
C PRO A 93 -0.40 2.34 8.43
N GLU A 94 -0.21 1.21 9.12
CA GLU A 94 0.92 0.29 8.91
C GLU A 94 0.91 -0.31 7.49
N ALA A 95 -0.27 -0.61 6.95
CA ALA A 95 -0.39 -1.07 5.57
C ALA A 95 0.07 0.00 4.57
N LEU A 96 -0.28 1.27 4.82
CA LEU A 96 0.16 2.40 4.01
C LEU A 96 1.68 2.61 4.11
N TYR A 97 2.25 2.59 5.33
CA TYR A 97 3.70 2.69 5.52
C TYR A 97 4.43 1.63 4.72
N MET A 98 3.94 0.39 4.78
CA MET A 98 4.54 -0.74 4.08
C MET A 98 4.46 -0.60 2.56
N VAL A 99 3.31 -0.22 2.02
CA VAL A 99 3.12 -0.03 0.58
C VAL A 99 4.03 1.08 0.05
N TYR A 100 4.11 2.22 0.75
CA TYR A 100 5.00 3.31 0.35
C TYR A 100 6.48 2.97 0.54
N ALA A 101 6.82 2.18 1.56
CA ALA A 101 8.19 1.71 1.76
C ALA A 101 8.64 0.80 0.61
N LEU A 102 7.80 -0.16 0.21
CA LEU A 102 8.07 -1.03 -0.94
C LEU A 102 8.19 -0.22 -2.23
N ASN A 103 7.30 0.73 -2.45
CA ASN A 103 7.36 1.62 -3.61
C ASN A 103 8.64 2.48 -3.61
N LYS A 104 9.06 3.01 -2.46
CA LYS A 104 10.31 3.75 -2.28
C LYS A 104 11.54 2.91 -2.62
N MET A 105 11.51 1.61 -2.29
CA MET A 105 12.58 0.66 -2.58
C MET A 105 12.57 0.15 -4.02
N GLY A 106 11.53 0.45 -4.80
CA GLY A 106 11.31 -0.13 -6.12
C GLY A 106 10.93 -1.62 -6.09
N ALA A 107 10.43 -2.09 -4.95
CA ALA A 107 9.85 -3.42 -4.80
C ALA A 107 8.36 -3.41 -5.15
N VAL A 108 7.79 -4.57 -5.37
CA VAL A 108 6.38 -4.75 -5.77
C VAL A 108 5.55 -5.17 -4.55
N ALA A 109 4.54 -4.40 -4.21
CA ALA A 109 3.55 -4.78 -3.21
C ALA A 109 2.48 -5.67 -3.86
N ASN A 110 2.44 -6.95 -3.51
CA ASN A 110 1.35 -7.86 -3.85
C ASN A 110 0.28 -7.78 -2.77
N MET A 111 -0.77 -7.01 -3.01
CA MET A 111 -1.83 -6.78 -2.03
C MET A 111 -2.86 -7.91 -2.05
N ILE A 112 -3.04 -8.57 -0.92
CA ILE A 112 -4.05 -9.63 -0.74
C ILE A 112 -5.08 -9.15 0.30
N HIS A 113 -6.35 -9.47 0.05
CA HIS A 113 -7.41 -9.16 0.99
C HIS A 113 -7.19 -9.91 2.32
N PRO A 114 -7.17 -9.23 3.47
CA PRO A 114 -6.82 -9.85 4.76
C PRO A 114 -7.84 -10.87 5.27
N LEU A 115 -9.05 -10.87 4.72
CA LEU A 115 -10.08 -11.85 5.05
C LEU A 115 -10.21 -12.97 4.01
N ALA A 116 -9.23 -13.13 3.12
CA ALA A 116 -9.18 -14.27 2.21
C ALA A 116 -9.05 -15.59 3.00
N GLY A 117 -9.66 -16.65 2.48
CA GLY A 117 -9.57 -17.97 3.09
C GLY A 117 -8.16 -18.58 2.95
N GLU A 118 -7.86 -19.60 3.77
CA GLU A 118 -6.54 -20.24 3.78
C GLU A 118 -6.08 -20.67 2.38
N GLN A 119 -6.90 -21.38 1.65
CA GLN A 119 -6.53 -21.90 0.31
C GLN A 119 -6.24 -20.76 -0.69
N GLU A 120 -7.00 -19.68 -0.62
CA GLU A 120 -6.82 -18.50 -1.47
C GLU A 120 -5.51 -17.77 -1.13
N LEU A 121 -5.22 -17.59 0.16
CA LEU A 121 -3.96 -16.99 0.63
C LEU A 121 -2.74 -17.81 0.17
N LEU A 122 -2.77 -19.13 0.37
CA LEU A 122 -1.69 -20.02 -0.04
C LEU A 122 -1.51 -20.01 -1.56
N HIS A 123 -2.62 -19.98 -2.32
CA HIS A 123 -2.57 -19.88 -3.78
C HIS A 123 -1.84 -18.61 -4.23
N TYR A 124 -2.25 -17.44 -3.75
CA TYR A 124 -1.61 -16.17 -4.13
C TYR A 124 -0.14 -16.09 -3.71
N LEU A 125 0.21 -16.57 -2.52
CA LEU A 125 1.60 -16.61 -2.06
C LEU A 125 2.49 -17.46 -2.98
N ASN A 126 1.97 -18.61 -3.42
CA ASN A 126 2.69 -19.51 -4.32
C ASN A 126 2.77 -19.00 -5.76
N GLU A 127 1.70 -18.34 -6.24
CA GLU A 127 1.65 -17.81 -7.60
C GLU A 127 2.71 -16.73 -7.82
N VAL A 128 2.81 -15.77 -6.90
CA VAL A 128 3.78 -14.66 -7.00
C VAL A 128 5.16 -15.02 -6.47
N LYS A 129 5.31 -16.16 -5.79
CA LYS A 129 6.56 -16.65 -5.18
C LYS A 129 7.20 -15.64 -4.24
N SER A 130 6.39 -14.93 -3.45
CA SER A 130 6.88 -14.01 -2.43
C SER A 130 7.71 -14.75 -1.39
N GLU A 131 8.96 -14.31 -1.18
CA GLU A 131 9.81 -14.83 -0.11
C GLU A 131 9.60 -14.10 1.22
N VAL A 132 9.06 -12.89 1.17
CA VAL A 132 8.72 -12.07 2.34
C VAL A 132 7.23 -11.73 2.27
N ALA A 133 6.54 -11.89 3.39
CA ALA A 133 5.15 -11.50 3.53
C ALA A 133 4.95 -10.65 4.79
N VAL A 134 4.14 -9.60 4.66
CA VAL A 134 3.67 -8.75 5.76
C VAL A 134 2.20 -9.06 5.95
N ILE A 135 1.85 -9.59 7.09
CA ILE A 135 0.55 -10.24 7.29
C ILE A 135 -0.07 -9.71 8.59
N PHE A 136 -1.33 -9.33 8.51
CA PHE A 136 -2.12 -9.03 9.68
C PHE A 136 -2.20 -10.24 10.62
N GLU A 137 -2.13 -10.05 11.93
CA GLU A 137 -2.10 -11.13 12.92
C GLU A 137 -3.30 -12.08 12.82
N GLY A 138 -4.51 -11.55 12.55
CA GLY A 138 -5.71 -12.36 12.34
C GLY A 138 -5.60 -13.25 11.11
N THR A 139 -5.05 -12.74 10.01
CA THR A 139 -4.79 -13.49 8.77
C THR A 139 -3.69 -14.52 8.98
N TYR A 140 -2.62 -14.17 9.71
CA TYR A 140 -1.53 -15.09 9.99
C TYR A 140 -2.01 -16.34 10.76
N LYS A 141 -2.91 -16.18 11.73
CA LYS A 141 -3.50 -17.30 12.47
C LYS A 141 -4.18 -18.33 11.56
N ILE A 142 -4.69 -17.92 10.40
CA ILE A 142 -5.38 -18.80 9.45
C ILE A 142 -4.38 -19.69 8.70
N ILE A 143 -3.18 -19.19 8.41
CA ILE A 143 -2.18 -19.86 7.57
C ILE A 143 -0.91 -20.27 8.32
N ALA A 144 -0.85 -20.06 9.65
CA ALA A 144 0.36 -20.29 10.44
C ALA A 144 0.94 -21.70 10.27
N ASP A 145 0.09 -22.72 10.23
CA ASP A 145 0.49 -24.11 10.07
C ASP A 145 0.86 -24.47 8.64
N SER A 146 0.30 -23.77 7.67
CA SER A 146 0.42 -24.08 6.23
C SER A 146 1.43 -23.16 5.50
N ILE A 147 1.85 -22.05 6.10
CA ILE A 147 2.72 -21.06 5.45
C ILE A 147 4.03 -21.68 4.94
N ASN A 148 4.53 -22.68 5.64
CA ASN A 148 5.75 -23.41 5.25
C ASN A 148 5.61 -24.21 3.94
N THR A 149 4.39 -24.37 3.42
CA THR A 149 4.12 -24.99 2.11
C THR A 149 4.20 -23.99 0.96
N THR A 150 4.46 -22.72 1.28
CA THR A 150 4.58 -21.62 0.32
C THR A 150 6.03 -21.22 0.08
N SER A 151 6.25 -20.24 -0.79
CA SER A 151 7.56 -19.65 -1.04
C SER A 151 8.05 -18.73 0.09
N VAL A 152 7.21 -18.43 1.07
CA VAL A 152 7.51 -17.47 2.14
C VAL A 152 8.59 -18.01 3.07
N LYS A 153 9.68 -17.30 3.17
CA LYS A 153 10.81 -17.59 4.08
C LYS A 153 10.77 -16.74 5.34
N LYS A 154 10.14 -15.55 5.26
CA LYS A 154 10.05 -14.60 6.35
C LYS A 154 8.65 -13.99 6.37
N ALA A 155 7.96 -14.11 7.50
CA ALA A 155 6.68 -13.44 7.74
C ALA A 155 6.84 -12.36 8.80
N VAL A 156 6.43 -11.14 8.48
CA VAL A 156 6.28 -10.04 9.42
C VAL A 156 4.81 -10.00 9.83
N VAL A 157 4.54 -10.25 11.08
CA VAL A 157 3.18 -10.21 11.61
C VAL A 157 2.93 -8.85 12.24
N VAL A 158 1.87 -8.17 11.80
CA VAL A 158 1.52 -6.81 12.21
C VAL A 158 0.18 -6.84 12.95
N SER A 159 0.13 -6.15 14.08
CA SER A 159 -1.11 -5.96 14.84
C SER A 159 -1.86 -4.73 14.34
N ALA A 160 -3.18 -4.82 14.22
CA ALA A 160 -4.02 -3.64 13.92
C ALA A 160 -4.08 -2.65 15.10
N GLY A 161 -3.60 -3.05 16.27
CA GLY A 161 -3.57 -2.22 17.48
C GLY A 161 -2.44 -1.20 17.50
N ASP A 162 -1.46 -1.30 16.62
CA ASP A 162 -0.24 -0.50 16.72
C ASP A 162 -0.48 1.01 16.52
N SER A 163 -1.35 1.40 15.61
CA SER A 163 -1.75 2.79 15.37
C SER A 163 -3.02 3.23 16.11
N LEU A 164 -3.55 2.41 17.01
CA LEU A 164 -4.73 2.81 17.80
C LEU A 164 -4.37 3.88 18.84
N PRO A 165 -5.28 4.83 19.14
CA PRO A 165 -5.13 5.77 20.24
C PRO A 165 -4.86 5.03 21.56
N PHE A 166 -4.03 5.62 22.43
CA PHE A 166 -3.58 5.00 23.67
C PHE A 166 -4.69 4.36 24.51
N GLY A 167 -5.86 5.03 24.64
CA GLY A 167 -6.99 4.53 25.41
C GLY A 167 -7.66 3.29 24.78
N ILE A 168 -7.70 3.20 23.46
CA ILE A 168 -8.27 2.06 22.72
C ILE A 168 -7.27 0.92 22.64
N LYS A 169 -5.98 1.23 22.48
CA LYS A 169 -4.89 0.24 22.45
C LYS A 169 -4.83 -0.63 23.72
N GLN A 170 -5.26 -0.10 24.87
CA GLN A 170 -5.31 -0.88 26.13
C GLN A 170 -6.48 -1.88 26.20
N LEU A 171 -7.47 -1.72 25.34
CA LEU A 171 -8.65 -2.60 25.29
C LEU A 171 -8.55 -3.67 24.20
N TYR A 172 -7.59 -3.53 23.30
CA TYR A 172 -7.27 -4.46 22.21
C TYR A 172 -6.30 -5.53 22.68
#